data_b7c5c111ea2c636134e7025e0edb7314
#
_entry.id   b7c5c111ea2c636134e7025e0edb7314
#
_cell.length_a   1.000
_cell.length_b   1.000
_cell.length_c   1.000
_cell.angle_alpha   90.00
_cell.angle_beta   90.00
_cell.angle_gamma   90.00
#
_symmetry.space_group_name_H-M   'P 1'
#
loop_
_entity.id
_entity.type
_entity.pdbx_description
1 polymer ?
#
loop_
_entity_poly.entity_id
_entity_poly.type
_entity_poly.pdbx_seq_one_letter_code
_entity_poly.pdbx_strand_id
1 'polypeptide(L)'
;MSQPAPPRVVPMSRKDGPRTPGFTANRRLDTDEVLAVLLHEGVLTEADTKRVRNSQRGAGRSEVHPLVMIANAKLEHAQAPGTAVNLEYLTEWIARHAQLPHERIDPTKIDVSAVGQVVTATYATKYRILPIAISDTELTVATSEPFDTRWIADIGHITRREIHRVVANPLDVNRYLMEFYGVTRAVRKAKDDKDGKPQEE
;
A
#
# COMPACT_ATOMS: atom_id res chain seq x y z
N MET A 1 -44.78 -48.89 15.70
CA MET A 1 -45.16 -47.50 15.37
C MET A 1 -43.87 -46.72 15.12
N SER A 2 -43.48 -46.58 13.84
CA SER A 2 -42.26 -45.89 13.43
C SER A 2 -42.56 -44.40 13.21
N GLN A 3 -41.84 -43.53 13.89
CA GLN A 3 -41.94 -42.08 13.67
C GLN A 3 -41.28 -41.71 12.32
N PRO A 4 -41.90 -40.81 11.53
CA PRO A 4 -41.29 -40.30 10.31
C PRO A 4 -40.13 -39.34 10.64
N ALA A 5 -39.04 -39.47 9.89
CA ALA A 5 -37.87 -38.60 10.00
C ALA A 5 -38.22 -37.14 9.65
N PRO A 6 -37.58 -36.14 10.34
CA PRO A 6 -37.84 -34.75 10.06
C PRO A 6 -37.31 -34.32 8.67
N PRO A 7 -37.97 -33.38 8.00
CA PRO A 7 -37.57 -32.95 6.65
C PRO A 7 -36.18 -32.30 6.68
N ARG A 8 -35.33 -32.71 5.74
CA ARG A 8 -34.00 -32.22 5.51
C ARG A 8 -34.09 -30.75 5.02
N VAL A 9 -33.72 -29.80 5.88
CA VAL A 9 -33.61 -28.40 5.47
C VAL A 9 -32.42 -28.28 4.55
N VAL A 10 -32.68 -28.10 3.25
CA VAL A 10 -31.65 -27.74 2.27
C VAL A 10 -31.34 -26.26 2.49
N PRO A 11 -30.08 -25.87 2.77
CA PRO A 11 -29.75 -24.46 2.89
C PRO A 11 -29.98 -23.82 1.53
N MET A 12 -30.89 -22.85 1.47
CA MET A 12 -31.10 -22.01 0.29
C MET A 12 -29.76 -21.31 -0.02
N SER A 13 -29.18 -21.70 -1.16
CA SER A 13 -28.06 -20.97 -1.76
C SER A 13 -28.49 -19.52 -1.88
N ARG A 14 -27.82 -18.62 -1.15
CA ARG A 14 -27.97 -17.17 -1.31
C ARG A 14 -27.60 -16.87 -2.76
N LYS A 15 -28.60 -16.46 -3.55
CA LYS A 15 -28.39 -15.89 -4.88
C LYS A 15 -27.43 -14.72 -4.70
N ASP A 16 -26.21 -14.88 -5.20
CA ASP A 16 -25.25 -13.80 -5.31
C ASP A 16 -25.85 -12.73 -6.23
N GLY A 17 -26.43 -11.69 -5.63
CA GLY A 17 -26.67 -10.43 -6.32
C GLY A 17 -25.32 -9.86 -6.79
N PRO A 18 -25.30 -8.91 -7.73
CA PRO A 18 -24.07 -8.31 -8.19
C PRO A 18 -23.28 -7.79 -6.98
N ARG A 19 -22.14 -8.41 -6.69
CA ARG A 19 -21.29 -8.01 -5.57
C ARG A 19 -20.72 -6.62 -5.90
N THR A 20 -20.94 -5.65 -5.03
CA THR A 20 -20.26 -4.37 -5.12
C THR A 20 -18.75 -4.61 -5.16
N PRO A 21 -18.03 -4.09 -6.16
CA PRO A 21 -16.59 -4.25 -6.21
C PRO A 21 -15.94 -3.67 -4.95
N GLY A 22 -14.89 -4.33 -4.46
CA GLY A 22 -14.19 -3.90 -3.25
C GLY A 22 -12.76 -4.44 -3.23
N PHE A 23 -12.03 -4.09 -2.19
CA PHE A 23 -10.64 -4.47 -2.02
C PHE A 23 -10.50 -5.71 -1.14
N THR A 24 -9.61 -6.60 -1.54
CA THR A 24 -9.30 -7.80 -0.77
C THR A 24 -8.33 -7.47 0.36
N ALA A 25 -8.71 -7.80 1.59
CA ALA A 25 -7.87 -7.59 2.77
C ALA A 25 -6.61 -8.50 2.77
N ASN A 26 -5.58 -8.05 3.48
CA ASN A 26 -4.34 -8.78 3.71
C ASN A 26 -3.55 -9.15 2.44
N ARG A 27 -3.65 -8.33 1.42
CA ARG A 27 -2.81 -8.42 0.22
C ARG A 27 -2.56 -7.06 -0.41
N ARG A 28 -1.59 -7.01 -1.32
CA ARG A 28 -1.33 -5.81 -2.13
C ARG A 28 -2.51 -5.52 -3.04
N LEU A 29 -2.63 -4.25 -3.42
CA LEU A 29 -3.59 -3.80 -4.42
C LEU A 29 -3.41 -4.56 -5.74
N ASP A 30 -4.54 -4.95 -6.30
CA ASP A 30 -4.61 -5.54 -7.63
C ASP A 30 -5.19 -4.54 -8.63
N THR A 31 -4.63 -4.49 -9.83
CA THR A 31 -5.06 -3.53 -10.86
C THR A 31 -6.51 -3.73 -11.27
N ASP A 32 -6.95 -4.98 -11.40
CA ASP A 32 -8.32 -5.26 -11.81
C ASP A 32 -9.33 -4.91 -10.72
N GLU A 33 -8.99 -5.08 -9.43
CA GLU A 33 -9.83 -4.62 -8.32
C GLU A 33 -9.96 -3.10 -8.32
N VAL A 34 -8.83 -2.36 -8.46
CA VAL A 34 -8.84 -0.90 -8.52
C VAL A 34 -9.69 -0.41 -9.70
N LEU A 35 -9.48 -0.97 -10.90
CA LEU A 35 -10.26 -0.61 -12.08
C LEU A 35 -11.76 -0.92 -11.94
N ALA A 36 -12.11 -2.04 -11.29
CA ALA A 36 -13.50 -2.42 -11.07
C ALA A 36 -14.22 -1.42 -10.14
N VAL A 37 -13.55 -0.96 -9.08
CA VAL A 37 -14.13 0.03 -8.16
C VAL A 37 -14.23 1.39 -8.83
N LEU A 38 -13.19 1.87 -9.54
CA LEU A 38 -13.22 3.14 -10.28
C LEU A 38 -14.32 3.17 -11.34
N LEU A 39 -14.54 2.05 -12.04
CA LEU A 39 -15.62 1.90 -13.01
C LEU A 39 -16.99 1.94 -12.31
N HIS A 40 -17.15 1.20 -11.22
CA HIS A 40 -18.40 1.14 -10.46
C HIS A 40 -18.81 2.52 -9.91
N GLU A 41 -17.85 3.33 -9.48
CA GLU A 41 -18.07 4.68 -8.98
C GLU A 41 -18.23 5.73 -10.10
N GLY A 42 -18.08 5.32 -11.35
CA GLY A 42 -18.17 6.23 -12.50
C GLY A 42 -17.00 7.21 -12.61
N VAL A 43 -15.87 6.90 -11.97
CA VAL A 43 -14.62 7.66 -12.14
C VAL A 43 -14.01 7.40 -13.51
N LEU A 44 -14.06 6.13 -13.97
CA LEU A 44 -13.57 5.71 -15.28
C LEU A 44 -14.71 5.10 -16.10
N THR A 45 -14.53 5.09 -17.42
CA THR A 45 -15.40 4.39 -18.37
C THR A 45 -14.90 2.96 -18.63
N GLU A 46 -15.73 2.11 -19.22
CA GLU A 46 -15.30 0.79 -19.71
C GLU A 46 -14.17 0.88 -20.74
N ALA A 47 -14.19 1.90 -21.59
CA ALA A 47 -13.14 2.15 -22.58
C ALA A 47 -11.79 2.44 -21.91
N ASP A 48 -11.80 3.24 -20.83
CA ASP A 48 -10.61 3.56 -20.04
C ASP A 48 -10.05 2.32 -19.36
N THR A 49 -10.90 1.51 -18.74
CA THR A 49 -10.45 0.27 -18.09
C THR A 49 -9.84 -0.71 -19.09
N LYS A 50 -10.43 -0.85 -20.28
CA LYS A 50 -9.86 -1.67 -21.38
C LYS A 50 -8.50 -1.12 -21.84
N ARG A 51 -8.36 0.22 -21.96
CA ARG A 51 -7.11 0.88 -22.33
C ARG A 51 -5.99 0.59 -21.33
N VAL A 52 -6.25 0.70 -20.03
CA VAL A 52 -5.27 0.39 -18.98
C VAL A 52 -4.88 -1.10 -19.02
N ARG A 53 -5.83 -2.02 -19.13
CA ARG A 53 -5.55 -3.46 -19.21
C ARG A 53 -4.70 -3.83 -20.44
N ASN A 54 -4.95 -3.19 -21.57
CA ASN A 54 -4.16 -3.44 -22.78
C ASN A 54 -2.72 -2.93 -22.64
N SER A 55 -2.49 -1.78 -21.99
CA SER A 55 -1.14 -1.28 -21.72
C SER A 55 -0.36 -2.20 -20.76
N GLN A 56 -1.03 -2.84 -19.80
CA GLN A 56 -0.44 -3.81 -18.89
C GLN A 56 0.09 -5.06 -19.62
N ARG A 57 -0.64 -5.56 -20.60
CA ARG A 57 -0.22 -6.74 -21.39
C ARG A 57 1.05 -6.49 -22.22
N GLY A 58 1.27 -5.25 -22.65
CA GLY A 58 2.45 -4.87 -23.42
C GLY A 58 3.71 -4.63 -22.61
N ALA A 59 3.57 -4.32 -21.31
CA ALA A 59 4.69 -3.94 -20.45
C ALA A 59 5.40 -5.11 -19.74
N GLY A 60 5.00 -6.34 -19.98
CA GLY A 60 5.48 -7.51 -19.23
C GLY A 60 4.95 -7.51 -17.78
N ARG A 61 5.40 -8.48 -16.96
CA ARG A 61 5.11 -8.50 -15.52
C ARG A 61 5.96 -7.47 -14.79
N SER A 62 5.74 -6.18 -15.06
CA SER A 62 6.38 -5.10 -14.31
C SER A 62 5.74 -5.03 -12.91
N GLU A 63 6.58 -4.91 -11.86
CA GLU A 63 6.10 -4.69 -10.47
C GLU A 63 5.59 -3.26 -10.25
N VAL A 64 5.10 -2.59 -11.31
CA VAL A 64 4.54 -1.24 -11.21
C VAL A 64 3.30 -1.27 -10.34
N HIS A 65 3.22 -0.34 -9.40
CA HIS A 65 2.07 -0.20 -8.51
C HIS A 65 0.80 0.11 -9.31
N PRO A 66 -0.38 -0.51 -9.00
CA PRO A 66 -1.63 -0.30 -9.74
C PRO A 66 -2.01 1.16 -9.93
N LEU A 67 -1.92 2.00 -8.88
CA LEU A 67 -2.24 3.42 -8.97
C LEU A 67 -1.31 4.18 -9.93
N VAL A 68 -0.02 3.83 -9.96
CA VAL A 68 0.95 4.42 -10.89
C VAL A 68 0.63 4.04 -12.33
N MET A 69 0.26 2.78 -12.56
CA MET A 69 -0.13 2.30 -13.88
C MET A 69 -1.34 3.04 -14.43
N ILE A 70 -2.38 3.21 -13.59
CA ILE A 70 -3.60 3.92 -13.98
C ILE A 70 -3.31 5.40 -14.22
N ALA A 71 -2.54 6.06 -13.35
CA ALA A 71 -2.15 7.46 -13.51
C ALA A 71 -1.37 7.71 -14.82
N ASN A 72 -0.49 6.79 -15.20
CA ASN A 72 0.29 6.87 -16.44
C ASN A 72 -0.58 6.80 -17.70
N ALA A 73 -1.79 6.29 -17.62
CA ALA A 73 -2.73 6.27 -18.73
C ALA A 73 -3.31 7.67 -19.05
N LYS A 74 -3.07 8.67 -18.16
CA LYS A 74 -3.49 10.09 -18.33
C LYS A 74 -4.98 10.20 -18.64
N LEU A 75 -5.80 9.61 -17.77
CA LEU A 75 -7.25 9.59 -17.91
C LEU A 75 -7.88 10.79 -17.23
N GLU A 76 -9.08 11.14 -17.65
CA GLU A 76 -9.94 12.13 -17.00
C GLU A 76 -11.10 11.46 -16.30
N HIS A 77 -11.64 12.12 -15.29
CA HIS A 77 -12.79 11.64 -14.54
C HIS A 77 -14.05 11.64 -15.41
N ALA A 78 -14.68 10.49 -15.61
CA ALA A 78 -15.78 10.34 -16.57
C ALA A 78 -17.00 11.23 -16.26
N GLN A 79 -17.26 11.51 -14.99
CA GLN A 79 -18.40 12.34 -14.56
C GLN A 79 -17.99 13.78 -14.16
N ALA A 80 -16.69 14.12 -14.21
CA ALA A 80 -16.17 15.45 -13.90
C ALA A 80 -15.12 15.86 -14.96
N PRO A 81 -15.55 16.27 -16.15
CA PRO A 81 -14.64 16.65 -17.24
C PRO A 81 -13.64 17.73 -16.79
N GLY A 82 -12.38 17.57 -17.24
CA GLY A 82 -11.27 18.44 -16.83
C GLY A 82 -10.60 18.05 -15.49
N THR A 83 -11.14 17.07 -14.77
CA THR A 83 -10.49 16.52 -13.58
C THR A 83 -9.59 15.36 -13.99
N ALA A 84 -8.27 15.54 -13.85
CA ALA A 84 -7.31 14.49 -14.16
C ALA A 84 -7.33 13.38 -13.09
N VAL A 85 -7.42 12.12 -13.51
CA VAL A 85 -7.24 10.94 -12.66
C VAL A 85 -5.75 10.67 -12.54
N ASN A 86 -5.04 11.58 -11.88
CA ASN A 86 -3.60 11.51 -11.65
C ASN A 86 -3.27 10.70 -10.38
N LEU A 87 -1.97 10.52 -10.10
CA LEU A 87 -1.53 9.71 -8.98
C LEU A 87 -1.93 10.29 -7.62
N GLU A 88 -1.95 11.61 -7.47
CA GLU A 88 -2.43 12.28 -6.24
C GLU A 88 -3.91 11.99 -6.00
N TYR A 89 -4.74 12.22 -7.03
CA TYR A 89 -6.16 11.88 -6.99
C TYR A 89 -6.40 10.43 -6.56
N LEU A 90 -5.67 9.48 -7.18
CA LEU A 90 -5.81 8.06 -6.88
C LEU A 90 -5.31 7.70 -5.47
N THR A 91 -4.28 8.40 -4.96
CA THR A 91 -3.79 8.18 -3.59
C THR A 91 -4.78 8.67 -2.55
N GLU A 92 -5.36 9.85 -2.75
CA GLU A 92 -6.43 10.36 -1.89
C GLU A 92 -7.69 9.49 -1.96
N TRP A 93 -8.03 9.04 -3.16
CA TRP A 93 -9.18 8.17 -3.40
C TRP A 93 -9.03 6.83 -2.65
N ILE A 94 -7.88 6.15 -2.75
CA ILE A 94 -7.67 4.88 -2.05
C ILE A 94 -7.59 5.05 -0.52
N ALA A 95 -7.07 6.18 -0.05
CA ALA A 95 -7.03 6.52 1.37
C ALA A 95 -8.45 6.61 1.96
N ARG A 96 -9.39 7.25 1.25
CA ARG A 96 -10.80 7.31 1.64
C ARG A 96 -11.42 5.91 1.71
N HIS A 97 -11.16 5.03 0.75
CA HIS A 97 -11.64 3.64 0.76
C HIS A 97 -11.09 2.83 1.92
N ALA A 98 -9.84 3.08 2.30
CA ALA A 98 -9.20 2.44 3.44
C ALA A 98 -9.57 3.07 4.78
N GLN A 99 -10.29 4.19 4.78
CA GLN A 99 -10.60 4.99 5.98
C GLN A 99 -9.34 5.41 6.74
N LEU A 100 -8.29 5.77 6.00
CA LEU A 100 -7.00 6.21 6.53
C LEU A 100 -6.70 7.65 6.08
N PRO A 101 -5.95 8.43 6.87
CA PRO A 101 -5.46 9.72 6.44
C PRO A 101 -4.58 9.58 5.20
N HIS A 102 -4.68 10.52 4.27
CA HIS A 102 -3.70 10.74 3.21
C HIS A 102 -2.65 11.72 3.69
N GLU A 103 -1.37 11.40 3.52
CA GLU A 103 -0.27 12.25 3.93
C GLU A 103 0.83 12.31 2.85
N ARG A 104 1.32 13.52 2.59
CA ARG A 104 2.51 13.73 1.75
C ARG A 104 3.74 13.59 2.61
N ILE A 105 4.65 12.71 2.20
CA ILE A 105 5.89 12.48 2.93
C ILE A 105 6.79 13.72 2.80
N ASP A 106 7.10 14.34 3.95
CA ASP A 106 8.08 15.43 4.05
C ASP A 106 9.38 14.85 4.63
N PRO A 107 10.41 14.61 3.79
CA PRO A 107 11.64 13.97 4.24
C PRO A 107 12.43 14.82 5.26
N THR A 108 12.17 16.13 5.31
CA THR A 108 12.87 17.02 6.25
C THR A 108 12.43 16.85 7.69
N LYS A 109 11.25 16.24 7.90
CA LYS A 109 10.68 15.98 9.23
C LYS A 109 10.97 14.57 9.74
N ILE A 110 11.61 13.72 8.93
CA ILE A 110 11.85 12.33 9.27
C ILE A 110 13.26 12.16 9.86
N ASP A 111 13.33 11.65 11.08
CA ASP A 111 14.58 11.17 11.63
C ASP A 111 14.94 9.81 10.99
N VAL A 112 15.70 9.87 9.90
CA VAL A 112 16.10 8.69 9.13
C VAL A 112 16.86 7.68 9.99
N SER A 113 17.63 8.15 10.99
CA SER A 113 18.40 7.28 11.87
C SER A 113 17.50 6.48 12.81
N ALA A 114 16.52 7.12 13.42
CA ALA A 114 15.54 6.47 14.29
C ALA A 114 14.64 5.51 13.50
N VAL A 115 14.13 5.98 12.36
CA VAL A 115 13.22 5.23 11.48
C VAL A 115 13.92 3.99 10.89
N GLY A 116 15.17 4.13 10.46
CA GLY A 116 15.94 3.02 9.85
C GLY A 116 16.29 1.88 10.83
N GLN A 117 16.06 2.05 12.13
CA GLN A 117 16.24 1.02 13.15
C GLN A 117 14.96 0.23 13.45
N VAL A 118 13.79 0.75 13.04
CA VAL A 118 12.49 0.16 13.38
C VAL A 118 12.23 -1.13 12.62
N VAL A 119 12.49 -1.13 11.32
CA VAL A 119 12.30 -2.28 10.43
C VAL A 119 13.46 -2.41 9.45
N THR A 120 13.71 -3.62 8.97
CA THR A 120 14.74 -3.83 7.94
C THR A 120 14.27 -3.34 6.58
N ALA A 121 15.21 -2.93 5.72
CA ALA A 121 14.94 -2.53 4.33
C ALA A 121 14.12 -3.58 3.56
N THR A 122 14.49 -4.86 3.70
CA THR A 122 13.81 -5.97 3.04
C THR A 122 12.35 -6.09 3.49
N TYR A 123 12.09 -5.94 4.79
CA TYR A 123 10.73 -6.00 5.34
C TYR A 123 9.89 -4.81 4.88
N ALA A 124 10.46 -3.60 4.97
CA ALA A 124 9.81 -2.36 4.53
C ALA A 124 9.46 -2.39 3.03
N THR A 125 10.38 -2.85 2.19
CA THR A 125 10.16 -3.02 0.75
C THR A 125 9.11 -4.09 0.45
N LYS A 126 9.14 -5.22 1.18
CA LYS A 126 8.16 -6.30 1.02
C LYS A 126 6.73 -5.83 1.23
N TYR A 127 6.49 -4.97 2.22
CA TYR A 127 5.15 -4.48 2.54
C TYR A 127 4.85 -3.08 1.99
N ARG A 128 5.82 -2.45 1.31
CA ARG A 128 5.72 -1.07 0.80
C ARG A 128 5.30 -0.09 1.89
N ILE A 129 6.00 -0.16 3.01
CA ILE A 129 5.77 0.65 4.20
C ILE A 129 7.02 1.46 4.54
N LEU A 130 6.81 2.68 4.99
CA LEU A 130 7.87 3.59 5.41
C LEU A 130 7.51 4.19 6.78
N PRO A 131 8.22 3.86 7.86
CA PRO A 131 8.08 4.61 9.10
C PRO A 131 8.46 6.08 8.86
N ILE A 132 7.61 7.02 9.29
CA ILE A 132 7.81 8.46 9.04
C ILE A 132 7.88 9.29 10.32
N ALA A 133 7.31 8.80 11.42
CA ALA A 133 7.43 9.42 12.73
C ALA A 133 7.47 8.37 13.81
N ILE A 134 8.26 8.62 14.86
CA ILE A 134 8.42 7.72 16.00
C ILE A 134 8.45 8.53 17.29
N SER A 135 7.69 8.08 18.29
CA SER A 135 7.75 8.55 19.67
C SER A 135 7.97 7.36 20.62
N ASP A 136 7.93 7.59 21.91
CA ASP A 136 8.06 6.51 22.90
C ASP A 136 6.91 5.50 22.85
N THR A 137 5.70 5.96 22.50
CA THR A 137 4.47 5.17 22.52
C THR A 137 3.86 4.89 21.16
N GLU A 138 4.22 5.65 20.13
CA GLU A 138 3.56 5.62 18.83
C GLU A 138 4.57 5.52 17.68
N LEU A 139 4.14 4.89 16.60
CA LEU A 139 4.87 4.80 15.35
C LEU A 139 3.93 5.10 14.19
N THR A 140 4.18 6.18 13.46
CA THR A 140 3.44 6.49 12.22
C THR A 140 4.14 5.87 11.03
N VAL A 141 3.37 5.11 10.26
CA VAL A 141 3.86 4.37 9.09
C VAL A 141 3.07 4.77 7.85
N ALA A 142 3.77 5.33 6.86
CA ALA A 142 3.22 5.56 5.54
C ALA A 142 3.18 4.26 4.73
N THR A 143 2.08 4.00 4.05
CA THR A 143 1.91 2.83 3.19
C THR A 143 1.28 3.21 1.86
N SER A 144 1.67 2.52 0.79
CA SER A 144 0.96 2.54 -0.48
C SER A 144 0.01 1.35 -0.67
N GLU A 145 0.00 0.41 0.31
CA GLU A 145 -0.81 -0.81 0.29
C GLU A 145 -1.76 -0.84 1.50
N PRO A 146 -2.77 0.04 1.57
CA PRO A 146 -3.54 0.26 2.79
C PRO A 146 -4.36 -0.96 3.24
N PHE A 147 -4.66 -1.91 2.35
CA PHE A 147 -5.40 -3.13 2.67
C PHE A 147 -4.50 -4.30 3.09
N ASP A 148 -3.18 -4.19 2.95
CA ASP A 148 -2.24 -5.18 3.47
C ASP A 148 -1.85 -4.84 4.91
N THR A 149 -2.51 -5.48 5.87
CA THR A 149 -2.33 -5.22 7.30
C THR A 149 -1.48 -6.27 8.02
N ARG A 150 -0.95 -7.27 7.29
CA ARG A 150 -0.22 -8.42 7.86
C ARG A 150 1.01 -8.03 8.68
N TRP A 151 1.60 -6.88 8.40
CA TRP A 151 2.80 -6.37 9.06
C TRP A 151 2.52 -5.63 10.38
N ILE A 152 1.29 -5.21 10.64
CA ILE A 152 0.95 -4.32 11.75
C ILE A 152 1.24 -4.99 13.11
N ALA A 153 0.76 -6.21 13.30
CA ALA A 153 0.94 -6.95 14.53
C ALA A 153 2.43 -7.22 14.81
N ASP A 154 3.19 -7.60 13.79
CA ASP A 154 4.62 -7.89 13.90
C ASP A 154 5.39 -6.64 14.37
N ILE A 155 5.17 -5.50 13.68
CA ILE A 155 5.88 -4.25 14.01
C ILE A 155 5.43 -3.73 15.38
N GLY A 156 4.13 -3.75 15.68
CA GLY A 156 3.61 -3.34 16.98
C GLY A 156 4.21 -4.16 18.13
N HIS A 157 4.34 -5.47 17.96
CA HIS A 157 4.95 -6.35 18.95
C HIS A 157 6.45 -6.09 19.13
N ILE A 158 7.19 -5.95 18.03
CA ILE A 158 8.65 -5.71 18.06
C ILE A 158 8.96 -4.35 18.67
N THR A 159 8.22 -3.31 18.29
CA THR A 159 8.49 -1.94 18.73
C THR A 159 7.84 -1.59 20.06
N ARG A 160 6.84 -2.34 20.50
CA ARG A 160 5.96 -2.04 21.63
C ARG A 160 5.30 -0.68 21.53
N ARG A 161 4.91 -0.29 20.33
CA ARG A 161 4.29 1.00 20.02
C ARG A 161 2.94 0.79 19.36
N GLU A 162 2.06 1.76 19.54
CA GLU A 162 0.83 1.85 18.78
C GLU A 162 1.15 2.26 17.34
N ILE A 163 0.54 1.57 16.36
CA ILE A 163 0.81 1.81 14.94
C ILE A 163 -0.27 2.68 14.34
N HIS A 164 0.11 3.88 13.95
CA HIS A 164 -0.72 4.79 13.17
C HIS A 164 -0.36 4.67 11.70
N ARG A 165 -1.37 4.44 10.85
CA ARG A 165 -1.16 4.27 9.42
C ARG A 165 -1.65 5.50 8.67
N VAL A 166 -0.88 5.91 7.67
CA VAL A 166 -1.28 6.92 6.69
C VAL A 166 -1.04 6.38 5.29
N VAL A 167 -1.84 6.80 4.34
CA VAL A 167 -1.64 6.46 2.93
C VAL A 167 -0.80 7.53 2.27
N ALA A 168 0.24 7.12 1.55
CA ALA A 168 1.11 8.02 0.82
C ALA A 168 1.31 7.57 -0.62
N ASN A 169 1.76 8.50 -1.45
CA ASN A 169 2.05 8.28 -2.85
C ASN A 169 3.03 7.10 -3.03
N PRO A 170 2.68 6.07 -3.84
CA PRO A 170 3.52 4.89 -4.03
C PRO A 170 4.92 5.20 -4.57
N LEU A 171 5.08 6.22 -5.40
CA LEU A 171 6.40 6.62 -5.90
C LEU A 171 7.25 7.24 -4.79
N ASP A 172 6.65 8.04 -3.91
CA ASP A 172 7.34 8.64 -2.78
C ASP A 172 7.73 7.59 -1.75
N VAL A 173 6.81 6.69 -1.39
CA VAL A 173 7.12 5.56 -0.51
C VAL A 173 8.31 4.77 -1.03
N ASN A 174 8.30 4.40 -2.32
CA ASN A 174 9.39 3.63 -2.92
C ASN A 174 10.71 4.42 -2.97
N ARG A 175 10.66 5.69 -3.36
CA ARG A 175 11.83 6.58 -3.43
C ARG A 175 12.49 6.71 -2.06
N TYR A 176 11.73 7.06 -1.04
CA TYR A 176 12.29 7.27 0.31
C TYR A 176 12.71 5.96 0.99
N LEU A 177 12.06 4.83 0.68
CA LEU A 177 12.58 3.52 1.08
C LEU A 177 14.01 3.30 0.58
N MET A 178 14.25 3.55 -0.71
CA MET A 178 15.58 3.38 -1.29
C MET A 178 16.59 4.37 -0.72
N GLU A 179 16.20 5.62 -0.56
CA GLU A 179 17.05 6.69 -0.05
C GLU A 179 17.43 6.48 1.42
N PHE A 180 16.46 6.30 2.31
CA PHE A 180 16.70 6.21 3.75
C PHE A 180 17.47 4.95 4.13
N TYR A 181 17.12 3.82 3.57
CA TYR A 181 17.88 2.59 3.83
C TYR A 181 19.23 2.54 3.13
N GLY A 182 19.40 3.26 2.03
CA GLY A 182 20.70 3.50 1.40
C GLY A 182 21.64 4.28 2.31
N VAL A 183 21.18 5.39 2.88
CA VAL A 183 21.92 6.21 3.85
C VAL A 183 22.27 5.43 5.12
N THR A 184 21.29 4.70 5.69
CA THR A 184 21.52 3.89 6.90
C THR A 184 22.60 2.83 6.68
N ARG A 185 22.63 2.20 5.51
CA ARG A 185 23.67 1.22 5.15
C ARG A 185 25.05 1.88 5.05
N ALA A 186 25.15 3.06 4.44
CA ALA A 186 26.40 3.79 4.29
C ALA A 186 26.96 4.22 5.65
N VAL A 187 26.11 4.70 6.55
CA VAL A 187 26.49 5.11 7.91
C VAL A 187 26.98 3.91 8.75
N ARG A 188 26.30 2.75 8.67
CA ARG A 188 26.77 1.53 9.36
C ARG A 188 28.14 1.09 8.86
N LYS A 189 28.32 1.03 7.54
CA LYS A 189 29.60 0.67 6.95
C LYS A 189 30.74 1.60 7.40
N ALA A 190 30.50 2.90 7.43
CA ALA A 190 31.49 3.89 7.88
C ALA A 190 31.83 3.77 9.38
N LYS A 191 30.92 3.28 10.22
CA LYS A 191 31.19 2.98 11.64
C LYS A 191 32.02 1.71 11.77
N ASP A 192 31.64 0.64 11.09
CA ASP A 192 32.37 -0.63 11.11
C ASP A 192 33.82 -0.48 10.61
N ASP A 193 34.05 0.35 9.59
CA ASP A 193 35.38 0.68 9.06
C ASP A 193 36.23 1.52 10.05
N LYS A 194 35.62 2.29 10.97
CA LYS A 194 36.32 3.04 12.01
C LYS A 194 36.68 2.20 13.23
N ASP A 195 35.79 1.30 13.63
CA ASP A 195 35.98 0.43 14.79
C ASP A 195 36.88 -0.77 14.47
N GLY A 196 37.11 -1.06 13.18
CA GLY A 196 37.95 -2.16 12.69
C GLY A 196 39.43 -1.82 12.44
N LYS A 197 39.90 -0.58 12.72
CA LYS A 197 41.34 -0.27 12.64
C LYS A 197 42.02 -0.60 13.97
N PRO A 198 42.96 -1.58 14.00
CA PRO A 198 43.87 -1.73 15.14
C PRO A 198 44.67 -0.44 15.26
N GLN A 199 44.76 0.08 16.48
CA GLN A 199 45.80 1.08 16.82
C GLN A 199 47.12 0.33 16.78
N GLU A 200 47.88 0.49 15.69
CA GLU A 200 49.28 0.17 15.69
C GLU A 200 50.01 1.27 16.46
N GLU A 201 50.55 0.87 17.62
CA GLU A 201 51.62 1.62 18.33
C GLU A 201 52.96 1.41 17.61
#